data_161736f535d707bcb23cd7144db269a9
#
_entry.id   161736f535d707bcb23cd7144db269a9
#
_cell.length_a   1.000
_cell.length_b   1.000
_cell.length_c   1.000
_cell.angle_alpha   90.00
_cell.angle_beta   90.00
_cell.angle_gamma   90.00
#
_symmetry.space_group_name_H-M   'P 1'
#
loop_
_entity.id
_entity.type
_entity.pdbx_description
1 polymer ?
#
loop_
_entity_poly.entity_id
_entity_poly.type
_entity_poly.pdbx_seq_one_letter_code
_entity_poly.pdbx_strand_id
1 'polypeptide(L)'
;MTPLVLAYIFNIIILIPIGLMTMLGGEKGGQLACQRKFPESEGFRTILGSLWTAILIGSVLGLFFPITMSALLLIQVIYKTLWLLVYAMPRMLNQRSNEVPWGIASTFLIIIVTYPWIIPWAQLFFDVVRR
;
A
#
# COMPACT_ATOMS: atom_id res chain seq x y z
N MET A 1 14.43 -5.44 17.05
CA MET A 1 13.32 -4.80 16.29
C MET A 1 12.34 -5.88 15.86
N THR A 2 11.06 -5.70 16.15
CA THR A 2 10.06 -6.70 15.81
C THR A 2 9.73 -6.68 14.32
N PRO A 3 9.29 -7.82 13.74
CA PRO A 3 8.86 -7.82 12.33
C PRO A 3 7.77 -6.79 12.03
N LEU A 4 6.87 -6.55 13.00
CA LEU A 4 5.79 -5.59 12.85
C LEU A 4 6.31 -4.16 12.67
N VAL A 5 7.30 -3.77 13.48
CA VAL A 5 7.95 -2.45 13.35
C VAL A 5 8.68 -2.35 12.01
N LEU A 6 9.31 -3.44 11.55
CA LEU A 6 9.97 -3.45 10.25
C LEU A 6 8.99 -3.21 9.11
N ALA A 7 7.79 -3.78 9.19
CA ALA A 7 6.75 -3.56 8.18
C ALA A 7 6.34 -2.08 8.13
N TYR A 8 6.19 -1.44 9.28
CA TYR A 8 5.85 -0.01 9.31
C TYR A 8 6.98 0.84 8.74
N ILE A 9 8.23 0.52 9.07
CA ILE A 9 9.38 1.22 8.50
C ILE A 9 9.42 1.07 6.97
N PHE A 10 9.16 -0.13 6.46
CA PHE A 10 9.10 -0.40 5.04
C PHE A 10 8.02 0.46 4.36
N ASN A 11 6.83 0.52 4.96
CA ASN A 11 5.75 1.39 4.48
C ASN A 11 6.20 2.86 4.41
N ILE A 12 6.85 3.34 5.46
CA ILE A 12 7.28 4.74 5.55
C ILE A 12 8.30 5.05 4.45
N ILE A 13 9.27 4.18 4.26
CA ILE A 13 10.32 4.39 3.25
C ILE A 13 9.72 4.48 1.85
N ILE A 14 8.74 3.65 1.54
CA ILE A 14 8.09 3.66 0.23
C ILE A 14 7.14 4.84 0.10
N LEU A 15 6.33 5.10 1.13
CA LEU A 15 5.21 6.04 1.03
C LEU A 15 5.63 7.51 1.17
N ILE A 16 6.77 7.80 1.80
CA ILE A 16 7.24 9.18 1.83
C ILE A 16 7.39 9.73 0.40
N PRO A 17 8.18 9.09 -0.50
CA PRO A 17 8.26 9.61 -1.86
C PRO A 17 6.97 9.42 -2.66
N ILE A 18 6.42 8.21 -2.69
CA ILE A 18 5.28 7.89 -3.58
C ILE A 18 4.01 8.57 -3.11
N GLY A 19 3.70 8.51 -1.82
CA GLY A 19 2.48 9.12 -1.28
C GLY A 19 2.49 10.63 -1.40
N LEU A 20 3.59 11.26 -1.04
CA LEU A 20 3.69 12.71 -1.10
C LEU A 20 3.77 13.23 -2.53
N MET A 21 4.44 12.51 -3.44
CA MET A 21 4.43 12.87 -4.86
C MET A 21 3.01 12.83 -5.43
N THR A 22 2.25 11.82 -5.08
CA THR A 22 0.89 11.66 -5.57
C THR A 22 -0.04 12.71 -4.95
N MET A 23 0.12 12.99 -3.67
CA MET A 23 -0.75 13.93 -2.95
C MET A 23 -0.44 15.39 -3.29
N LEU A 24 0.85 15.75 -3.30
CA LEU A 24 1.29 17.13 -3.38
C LEU A 24 1.99 17.50 -4.68
N GLY A 25 2.46 16.53 -5.43
CA GLY A 25 3.27 16.76 -6.63
C GLY A 25 2.49 17.12 -7.89
N GLY A 26 1.17 17.25 -7.82
CA GLY A 26 0.34 17.57 -8.95
C GLY A 26 0.31 16.46 -10.00
N GLU A 27 -0.04 16.82 -11.24
CA GLU A 27 -0.09 15.86 -12.34
C GLU A 27 1.24 15.15 -12.55
N LYS A 28 2.34 15.91 -12.55
CA LYS A 28 3.67 15.37 -12.80
C LYS A 28 4.08 14.39 -11.70
N GLY A 29 3.82 14.72 -10.44
CA GLY A 29 4.13 13.84 -9.31
C GLY A 29 3.34 12.55 -9.36
N GLY A 30 2.03 12.64 -9.64
CA GLY A 30 1.18 11.46 -9.76
C GLY A 30 1.61 10.57 -10.93
N GLN A 31 1.96 11.17 -12.06
CA GLN A 31 2.42 10.41 -13.23
C GLN A 31 3.73 9.69 -12.94
N LEU A 32 4.65 10.32 -12.22
CA LEU A 32 5.91 9.66 -11.84
C LEU A 32 5.67 8.50 -10.88
N ALA A 33 4.79 8.68 -9.90
CA ALA A 33 4.48 7.62 -8.93
C ALA A 33 3.88 6.39 -9.61
N CYS A 34 3.04 6.60 -10.62
CA CYS A 34 2.37 5.53 -11.36
C CYS A 34 3.10 5.16 -12.65
N GLN A 35 4.33 5.62 -12.83
CA GLN A 35 5.17 5.31 -14.00
C GLN A 35 4.50 5.69 -15.34
N ARG A 36 3.67 6.73 -15.32
CA ARG A 36 2.94 7.25 -16.47
C ARG A 36 2.02 6.23 -17.15
N LYS A 37 1.60 5.21 -16.39
CA LYS A 37 0.73 4.15 -16.92
C LYS A 37 -0.75 4.48 -16.85
N PHE A 38 -1.12 5.51 -16.06
CA PHE A 38 -2.52 5.87 -15.84
C PHE A 38 -2.84 7.24 -16.42
N PRO A 39 -4.05 7.41 -17.00
CA PRO A 39 -4.50 8.74 -17.43
C PRO A 39 -4.57 9.69 -16.25
N GLU A 40 -4.32 10.98 -16.50
CA GLU A 40 -4.43 11.99 -15.46
C GLU A 40 -5.89 12.22 -15.09
N SER A 41 -6.13 12.23 -13.78
CA SER A 41 -7.42 12.62 -13.21
C SER A 41 -7.12 13.21 -11.82
N GLU A 42 -7.36 14.50 -11.67
CA GLU A 42 -7.09 15.16 -10.39
C GLU A 42 -7.86 14.51 -9.23
N GLY A 43 -9.12 14.16 -9.47
CA GLY A 43 -9.96 13.53 -8.45
C GLY A 43 -9.39 12.19 -8.00
N PHE A 44 -9.09 11.30 -8.93
CA PHE A 44 -8.54 9.99 -8.58
C PHE A 44 -7.14 10.09 -8.01
N ARG A 45 -6.30 10.97 -8.54
CA ARG A 45 -4.97 11.21 -8.01
C ARG A 45 -5.02 11.66 -6.55
N THR A 46 -5.94 12.57 -6.23
CA THR A 46 -6.10 13.07 -4.86
C THR A 46 -6.60 11.99 -3.93
N ILE A 47 -7.55 11.16 -4.37
CA ILE A 47 -8.04 10.03 -3.57
C ILE A 47 -6.90 9.05 -3.30
N LEU A 48 -6.16 8.68 -4.32
CA LEU A 48 -5.05 7.75 -4.17
C LEU A 48 -3.95 8.32 -3.28
N GLY A 49 -3.59 9.59 -3.49
CA GLY A 49 -2.60 10.26 -2.65
C GLY A 49 -3.05 10.38 -1.20
N SER A 50 -4.34 10.64 -0.97
CA SER A 50 -4.90 10.69 0.37
C SER A 50 -4.84 9.34 1.05
N LEU A 51 -5.16 8.25 0.33
CA LEU A 51 -5.08 6.90 0.86
C LEU A 51 -3.64 6.55 1.24
N TRP A 52 -2.70 6.78 0.35
CA TRP A 52 -1.30 6.47 0.60
C TRP A 52 -0.72 7.32 1.73
N THR A 53 -1.12 8.59 1.81
CA THR A 53 -0.70 9.47 2.92
C THR A 53 -1.31 9.01 4.24
N ALA A 54 -2.56 8.55 4.23
CA ALA A 54 -3.20 7.99 5.42
C ALA A 54 -2.46 6.73 5.91
N ILE A 55 -2.05 5.87 4.98
CA ILE A 55 -1.27 4.69 5.34
C ILE A 55 0.10 5.09 5.91
N LEU A 56 0.71 6.14 5.35
CA LEU A 56 1.96 6.69 5.86
C LEU A 56 1.80 7.17 7.30
N ILE A 57 0.77 7.97 7.57
CA ILE A 57 0.48 8.47 8.92
C ILE A 57 0.22 7.30 9.87
N GLY A 58 -0.60 6.34 9.45
CA GLY A 58 -0.89 5.14 10.24
C GLY A 58 0.36 4.33 10.53
N SER A 59 1.29 4.25 9.59
CA SER A 59 2.55 3.54 9.77
C SER A 59 3.46 4.24 10.80
N VAL A 60 3.48 5.56 10.80
CA VAL A 60 4.21 6.33 11.82
C VAL A 60 3.60 6.06 13.20
N LEU A 61 2.27 6.08 13.31
CA LEU A 61 1.59 5.71 14.56
C LEU A 61 1.88 4.28 14.97
N GLY A 62 2.04 3.39 13.98
CA GLY A 62 2.39 1.99 14.23
C GLY A 62 3.74 1.80 14.87
N LEU A 63 4.69 2.73 14.69
CA LEU A 63 5.96 2.67 15.37
C LEU A 63 5.82 2.81 16.89
N PHE A 64 4.77 3.53 17.33
CA PHE A 64 4.48 3.73 18.74
C PHE A 64 3.43 2.75 19.27
N PHE A 65 2.50 2.31 18.43
CA PHE A 65 1.41 1.41 18.80
C PHE A 65 1.33 0.24 17.82
N PRO A 66 2.32 -0.67 17.83
CA PRO A 66 2.46 -1.66 16.75
C PRO A 66 1.23 -2.58 16.60
N ILE A 67 0.72 -3.13 17.68
CA ILE A 67 -0.40 -4.07 17.61
C ILE A 67 -1.71 -3.33 17.30
N THR A 68 -1.91 -2.17 17.90
CA THR A 68 -3.11 -1.37 17.68
C THR A 68 -3.29 -1.03 16.20
N MET A 69 -2.21 -0.68 15.52
CA MET A 69 -2.26 -0.28 14.12
C MET A 69 -2.12 -1.43 13.14
N SER A 70 -2.05 -2.67 13.61
CA SER A 70 -1.76 -3.82 12.74
C SER A 70 -2.86 -4.12 11.73
N ALA A 71 -4.09 -3.70 11.98
CA ALA A 71 -5.17 -3.82 11.00
C ALA A 71 -4.86 -3.05 9.70
N LEU A 72 -4.01 -2.03 9.77
CA LEU A 72 -3.56 -1.28 8.62
C LEU A 72 -2.81 -2.20 7.64
N LEU A 73 -2.01 -3.12 8.15
CA LEU A 73 -1.30 -4.08 7.30
C LEU A 73 -2.26 -5.03 6.60
N LEU A 74 -3.30 -5.47 7.31
CA LEU A 74 -4.32 -6.34 6.72
C LEU A 74 -5.08 -5.62 5.60
N ILE A 75 -5.45 -4.38 5.81
CA ILE A 75 -6.12 -3.56 4.80
C ILE A 75 -5.24 -3.43 3.56
N GLN A 76 -3.95 -3.22 3.74
CA GLN A 76 -3.01 -3.13 2.62
C GLN A 76 -2.95 -4.44 1.83
N VAL A 77 -2.89 -5.58 2.51
CA VAL A 77 -2.89 -6.88 1.84
C VAL A 77 -4.16 -7.05 1.01
N ILE A 78 -5.31 -6.71 1.58
CA ILE A 78 -6.59 -6.88 0.90
C ILE A 78 -6.67 -6.01 -0.36
N TYR A 79 -6.45 -4.70 -0.25
CA TYR A 79 -6.64 -3.83 -1.43
C TYR A 79 -5.57 -4.06 -2.49
N LYS A 80 -4.35 -4.38 -2.08
CA LYS A 80 -3.27 -4.64 -3.03
C LYS A 80 -3.50 -5.94 -3.79
N THR A 81 -4.00 -6.97 -3.11
CA THR A 81 -4.39 -8.22 -3.76
C THR A 81 -5.52 -7.97 -4.77
N LEU A 82 -6.53 -7.21 -4.38
CA LEU A 82 -7.64 -6.88 -5.27
C LEU A 82 -7.16 -6.15 -6.52
N TRP A 83 -6.28 -5.16 -6.36
CA TRP A 83 -5.76 -4.43 -7.50
C TRP A 83 -4.97 -5.33 -8.45
N LEU A 84 -4.12 -6.20 -7.91
CA LEU A 84 -3.34 -7.12 -8.74
C LEU A 84 -4.24 -8.11 -9.48
N LEU A 85 -5.28 -8.62 -8.82
CA LEU A 85 -6.19 -9.59 -9.45
C LEU A 85 -7.10 -8.95 -10.49
N VAL A 86 -7.59 -7.74 -10.23
CA VAL A 86 -8.59 -7.11 -11.08
C VAL A 86 -7.95 -6.27 -12.19
N TYR A 87 -6.81 -5.63 -11.92
CA TYR A 87 -6.16 -4.75 -12.88
C TYR A 87 -4.94 -5.38 -13.55
N ALA A 88 -3.96 -5.81 -12.76
CA ALA A 88 -2.66 -6.24 -13.30
C ALA A 88 -2.74 -7.60 -13.99
N MET A 89 -3.35 -8.60 -13.35
CA MET A 89 -3.39 -9.95 -13.88
C MET A 89 -4.14 -10.04 -15.23
N PRO A 90 -5.35 -9.46 -15.41
CA PRO A 90 -6.01 -9.52 -16.72
C PRO A 90 -5.17 -8.88 -17.82
N ARG A 91 -4.45 -7.81 -17.55
CA ARG A 91 -3.58 -7.16 -18.53
C ARG A 91 -2.39 -8.02 -18.90
N MET A 92 -1.81 -8.70 -17.92
CA MET A 92 -0.72 -9.63 -18.17
C MET A 92 -1.17 -10.81 -19.04
N LEU A 93 -2.36 -11.38 -18.74
CA LEU A 93 -2.90 -12.51 -19.48
C LEU A 93 -3.33 -12.13 -20.90
N ASN A 94 -3.68 -10.88 -21.14
CA ASN A 94 -4.11 -10.37 -22.45
C ASN A 94 -2.99 -9.66 -23.20
N GLN A 95 -1.73 -9.91 -22.83
CA GLN A 95 -0.55 -9.32 -23.46
C GLN A 95 -0.53 -7.78 -23.42
N ARG A 96 -1.11 -7.21 -22.35
CA ARG A 96 -1.15 -5.77 -22.10
C ARG A 96 -0.28 -5.40 -20.90
N SER A 97 0.78 -6.15 -20.65
CA SER A 97 1.65 -5.92 -19.50
C SER A 97 2.35 -4.56 -19.52
N ASN A 98 2.46 -3.94 -20.70
CA ASN A 98 3.03 -2.59 -20.81
C ASN A 98 2.14 -1.52 -20.17
N GLU A 99 0.88 -1.81 -19.86
CA GLU A 99 -0.03 -0.90 -19.16
C GLU A 99 0.08 -1.00 -17.64
N VAL A 100 0.86 -1.94 -17.12
CA VAL A 100 1.00 -2.16 -15.69
C VAL A 100 2.18 -1.34 -15.15
N PRO A 101 1.98 -0.51 -14.10
CA PRO A 101 3.11 0.15 -13.44
C PRO A 101 3.86 -0.86 -12.59
N TRP A 102 4.91 -1.45 -13.15
CA TRP A 102 5.62 -2.57 -12.53
C TRP A 102 6.30 -2.22 -11.21
N GLY A 103 6.67 -0.95 -11.02
CA GLY A 103 7.21 -0.51 -9.73
C GLY A 103 6.18 -0.69 -8.61
N ILE A 104 4.95 -0.25 -8.85
CA ILE A 104 3.85 -0.41 -7.91
C ILE A 104 3.48 -1.89 -7.79
N ALA A 105 3.36 -2.59 -8.92
CA ALA A 105 2.95 -4.00 -8.91
C ALA A 105 3.93 -4.88 -8.14
N SER A 106 5.24 -4.69 -8.33
CA SER A 106 6.24 -5.47 -7.61
C SER A 106 6.26 -5.14 -6.12
N THR A 107 6.08 -3.87 -5.74
CA THR A 107 5.97 -3.47 -4.34
C THR A 107 4.76 -4.11 -3.68
N PHE A 108 3.61 -4.10 -4.37
CA PHE A 108 2.39 -4.72 -3.87
C PHE A 108 2.58 -6.22 -3.68
N LEU A 109 3.25 -6.88 -4.62
CA LEU A 109 3.51 -8.31 -4.53
C LEU A 109 4.38 -8.65 -3.32
N ILE A 110 5.44 -7.87 -3.09
CA ILE A 110 6.30 -8.05 -1.92
C ILE A 110 5.48 -7.94 -0.63
N ILE A 111 4.62 -6.95 -0.53
CA ILE A 111 3.78 -6.73 0.65
C ILE A 111 2.79 -7.88 0.84
N ILE A 112 2.17 -8.35 -0.22
CA ILE A 112 1.20 -9.45 -0.15
C ILE A 112 1.86 -10.75 0.33
N VAL A 113 3.10 -10.99 -0.09
CA VAL A 113 3.83 -12.20 0.29
C VAL A 113 4.35 -12.13 1.72
N THR A 114 4.79 -10.94 2.18
CA THR A 114 5.47 -10.80 3.47
C THR A 114 4.55 -10.44 4.62
N TYR A 115 3.61 -9.54 4.43
CA TYR A 115 2.79 -9.01 5.53
C TYR A 115 1.89 -10.03 6.22
N PRO A 116 1.28 -11.03 5.53
CA PRO A 116 0.48 -12.03 6.24
C PRO A 116 1.24 -12.79 7.32
N TRP A 117 2.55 -12.94 7.18
CA TRP A 117 3.39 -13.60 8.18
C TRP A 117 3.73 -12.69 9.35
N ILE A 118 3.56 -11.37 9.18
CA ILE A 118 3.90 -10.36 10.17
C ILE A 118 2.69 -9.97 11.02
N ILE A 119 1.49 -9.99 10.44
CA ILE A 119 0.27 -9.57 11.11
C ILE A 119 0.03 -10.43 12.36
N PRO A 120 -0.18 -9.80 13.53
CA PRO A 120 -0.45 -10.53 14.76
C PRO A 120 -1.91 -10.98 14.82
N TRP A 121 -2.25 -12.01 14.06
CA TRP A 121 -3.63 -12.47 13.86
C TRP A 121 -4.36 -12.74 15.17
N ALA A 122 -3.68 -13.38 16.14
CA ALA A 122 -4.30 -13.70 17.42
C ALA A 122 -4.68 -12.45 18.20
N GLN A 123 -3.76 -11.50 18.31
CA GLN A 123 -4.03 -10.25 19.03
C GLN A 123 -5.06 -9.39 18.30
N LEU A 124 -5.03 -9.41 16.96
CA LEU A 124 -5.92 -8.58 16.16
C LEU A 124 -7.37 -9.05 16.22
N PHE A 125 -7.61 -10.35 16.17
CA PHE A 125 -8.96 -10.90 16.07
C PHE A 125 -9.47 -11.53 17.36
N PHE A 126 -8.62 -12.20 18.11
CA PHE A 126 -9.07 -12.97 19.26
C PHE A 126 -8.99 -12.18 20.57
N ASP A 127 -7.93 -11.43 20.80
CA ASP A 127 -7.80 -10.66 22.03
C ASP A 127 -8.80 -9.51 22.08
N VAL A 128 -9.10 -8.89 20.94
CA VAL A 128 -10.09 -7.81 20.87
C VAL A 128 -11.48 -8.34 21.17
N VAL A 129 -11.84 -9.54 20.70
CA VAL A 129 -13.14 -10.14 20.93
C VAL A 129 -13.36 -10.49 22.40
N ARG A 130 -12.30 -10.83 23.13
CA ARG A 130 -12.39 -11.18 24.55
C ARG A 130 -12.55 -9.97 25.47
N ARG A 131 -12.31 -8.78 24.97
CA ARG A 131 -12.49 -7.55 25.72
C ARG A 131 -13.90 -7.00 25.55
#